data_05c60c035ea400104b453fda792a745a
#
_entry.id   05c60c035ea400104b453fda792a745a
#
_cell.length_a   1.000
_cell.length_b   1.000
_cell.length_c   1.000
_cell.angle_alpha   90.00
_cell.angle_beta   90.00
_cell.angle_gamma   90.00
#
_symmetry.space_group_name_H-M   'P 1'
#
loop_
_entity.id
_entity.type
_entity.pdbx_description
1 polymer ?
#
loop_
_entity_poly.entity_id
_entity_poly.type
_entity_poly.pdbx_seq_one_letter_code
_entity_poly.pdbx_strand_id
1 'polypeptide(L)'
;MSEEKTVKKIDYSKNPVVLSASHVSKCFKLPTEQATGLKQAFINWTRGIKGYKKQEVLKDISFEVHQGEFFGIVGRNGGGKSTLLKLISQIYYPESGSITVSGKLVPFIELGVGFNPELTGRENVYLN
;
A
#
# COMPACT_ATOMS: atom_id res chain seq x y z
N MET A 1 -17.59 10.11 38.50
CA MET A 1 -18.27 8.91 37.97
C MET A 1 -18.15 8.96 36.45
N SER A 2 -17.17 8.26 35.92
CA SER A 2 -16.95 8.15 34.48
C SER A 2 -17.90 7.09 33.93
N GLU A 3 -18.86 7.51 33.14
CA GLU A 3 -19.72 6.59 32.38
C GLU A 3 -18.83 5.85 31.36
N GLU A 4 -18.54 4.62 31.64
CA GLU A 4 -17.92 3.68 30.71
C GLU A 4 -18.96 3.39 29.62
N LYS A 5 -18.89 4.15 28.51
CA LYS A 5 -19.70 3.88 27.31
C LYS A 5 -19.25 2.55 26.75
N THR A 6 -19.97 1.51 27.05
CA THR A 6 -19.80 0.19 26.43
C THR A 6 -20.00 0.34 24.93
N VAL A 7 -18.89 0.37 24.17
CA VAL A 7 -18.93 0.37 22.72
C VAL A 7 -19.50 -0.98 22.28
N LYS A 8 -20.72 -0.98 21.78
CA LYS A 8 -21.38 -2.17 21.27
C LYS A 8 -20.60 -2.64 20.04
N LYS A 9 -19.90 -3.74 20.13
CA LYS A 9 -19.16 -4.33 19.01
C LYS A 9 -20.18 -4.78 17.96
N ILE A 10 -20.18 -4.11 16.81
CA ILE A 10 -21.04 -4.46 15.68
C ILE A 10 -20.38 -5.67 14.98
N ASP A 11 -21.15 -6.72 14.75
CA ASP A 11 -20.69 -7.91 14.03
C ASP A 11 -21.02 -7.77 12.53
N TYR A 12 -19.99 -7.60 11.73
CA TYR A 12 -20.10 -7.47 10.28
C TYR A 12 -19.90 -8.79 9.52
N SER A 13 -19.61 -9.90 10.21
CA SER A 13 -19.28 -11.19 9.58
C SER A 13 -20.39 -11.76 8.69
N LYS A 14 -21.63 -11.29 8.88
CA LYS A 14 -22.81 -11.68 8.07
C LYS A 14 -22.99 -10.85 6.80
N ASN A 15 -22.27 -9.74 6.69
CA ASN A 15 -22.36 -8.84 5.54
C ASN A 15 -21.48 -9.36 4.40
N PRO A 16 -21.80 -9.02 3.14
CA PRO A 16 -20.97 -9.40 1.99
C PRO A 16 -19.54 -8.86 2.13
N VAL A 17 -18.55 -9.64 1.71
CA VAL A 17 -17.16 -9.21 1.60
C VAL A 17 -17.04 -8.25 0.42
N VAL A 18 -16.55 -7.05 0.67
CA VAL A 18 -16.35 -6.01 -0.35
C VAL A 18 -14.88 -5.83 -0.73
N LEU A 19 -13.97 -6.24 0.14
CA LEU A 19 -12.54 -6.27 -0.14
C LEU A 19 -11.97 -7.57 0.45
N SER A 20 -11.22 -8.31 -0.34
CA SER A 20 -10.47 -9.48 0.11
C SER A 20 -9.03 -9.41 -0.38
N ALA A 21 -8.10 -9.55 0.54
CA ALA A 21 -6.68 -9.74 0.26
C ALA A 21 -6.30 -11.15 0.72
N SER A 22 -5.68 -11.92 -0.16
CA SER A 22 -5.29 -13.31 0.10
C SER A 22 -3.83 -13.51 -0.21
N HIS A 23 -3.03 -13.83 0.83
CA HIS A 23 -1.59 -14.15 0.73
C HIS A 23 -0.76 -13.13 -0.05
N VAL A 24 -1.08 -11.85 0.14
CA VAL A 24 -0.46 -10.75 -0.61
C VAL A 24 0.95 -10.48 -0.13
N SER A 25 1.90 -10.54 -1.05
CA SER A 25 3.30 -10.15 -0.82
C SER A 25 3.76 -9.12 -1.84
N LYS A 26 4.64 -8.20 -1.41
CA LYS A 26 5.23 -7.18 -2.27
C LYS A 26 6.68 -6.92 -1.91
N CYS A 27 7.53 -6.96 -2.93
CA CYS A 27 8.94 -6.61 -2.83
C CYS A 27 9.27 -5.45 -3.76
N PHE A 28 10.21 -4.61 -3.36
CA PHE A 28 10.82 -3.62 -4.23
C PHE A 28 12.29 -3.94 -4.45
N LYS A 29 12.76 -3.71 -5.67
CA LYS A 29 14.17 -3.78 -6.02
C LYS A 29 14.78 -2.41 -5.81
N LEU A 30 15.55 -2.25 -4.75
CA LEU A 30 16.32 -1.02 -4.51
C LEU A 30 17.66 -1.16 -5.22
N PRO A 31 18.06 -0.19 -6.07
CA PRO A 31 19.42 -0.18 -6.59
C PRO A 31 20.39 -0.10 -5.43
N THR A 32 21.33 -1.03 -5.36
CA THR A 32 22.47 -0.91 -4.47
C THR A 32 23.30 0.26 -5.00
N GLU A 33 23.75 1.15 -4.09
CA GLU A 33 24.51 2.37 -4.44
C GLU A 33 25.46 2.12 -5.61
N GLN A 34 25.35 2.97 -6.63
CA GLN A 34 26.13 2.84 -7.84
C GLN A 34 27.61 2.84 -7.46
N ALA A 35 28.27 1.75 -7.72
CA ALA A 35 29.72 1.70 -7.73
C ALA A 35 30.24 2.77 -8.69
N THR A 36 30.63 3.91 -8.13
CA THR A 36 31.19 5.04 -8.88
C THR A 36 32.62 4.67 -9.30
N GLY A 37 32.73 3.84 -10.35
CA GLY A 37 34.02 3.50 -10.93
C GLY A 37 34.00 2.18 -11.72
N LEU A 38 34.61 2.19 -12.89
CA LEU A 38 34.76 1.01 -13.76
C LEU A 38 35.42 -0.19 -13.06
N LYS A 39 36.36 0.05 -12.11
CA LYS A 39 37.01 -0.98 -11.30
C LYS A 39 36.02 -1.70 -10.40
N GLN A 40 35.08 -0.98 -9.76
CA GLN A 40 34.08 -1.57 -8.86
C GLN A 40 33.04 -2.37 -9.65
N ALA A 41 32.67 -1.91 -10.85
CA ALA A 41 31.77 -2.64 -11.74
C ALA A 41 32.37 -3.99 -12.17
N PHE A 42 33.67 -4.03 -12.46
CA PHE A 42 34.39 -5.26 -12.81
C PHE A 42 34.47 -6.25 -11.63
N ILE A 43 34.75 -5.75 -10.40
CA ILE A 43 34.81 -6.58 -9.20
C ILE A 43 33.41 -7.14 -8.85
N ASN A 44 32.36 -6.33 -9.00
CA ASN A 44 30.98 -6.76 -8.75
C ASN A 44 30.53 -7.82 -9.77
N TRP A 45 30.95 -7.70 -11.03
CA TRP A 45 30.69 -8.71 -12.07
C TRP A 45 31.35 -10.05 -11.77
N THR A 46 32.64 -10.05 -11.37
CA THR A 46 33.38 -11.28 -11.04
C THR A 46 32.88 -11.97 -9.76
N ARG A 47 32.28 -11.20 -8.83
CA ARG A 47 31.69 -11.72 -7.56
C ARG A 47 30.21 -12.06 -7.65
N GLY A 48 29.57 -11.89 -8.82
CA GLY A 48 28.14 -12.18 -9.01
C GLY A 48 27.21 -11.32 -8.13
N ILE A 49 27.68 -10.15 -7.67
CA ILE A 49 26.88 -9.25 -6.84
C ILE A 49 25.83 -8.61 -7.72
N LYS A 50 24.56 -8.95 -7.48
CA LYS A 50 23.43 -8.33 -8.16
C LYS A 50 23.36 -6.86 -7.75
N GLY A 51 23.34 -5.93 -8.73
CA GLY A 51 23.30 -4.48 -8.51
C GLY A 51 22.00 -3.95 -7.90
N TYR A 52 21.18 -4.79 -7.25
CA TYR A 52 19.96 -4.41 -6.55
C TYR A 52 19.74 -5.28 -5.30
N LYS A 53 19.22 -4.64 -4.25
CA LYS A 53 18.77 -5.30 -3.03
C LYS A 53 17.26 -5.47 -3.09
N LYS A 54 16.77 -6.68 -2.87
CA LYS A 54 15.35 -6.97 -2.74
C LYS A 54 14.89 -6.56 -1.34
N GLN A 55 13.94 -5.65 -1.25
CA GLN A 55 13.31 -5.27 0.01
C GLN A 55 11.87 -5.77 0.02
N GLU A 56 11.58 -6.72 0.88
CA GLU A 56 10.23 -7.22 1.12
C GLU A 56 9.50 -6.19 2.02
N VAL A 57 8.44 -5.60 1.50
CA VAL A 57 7.65 -4.57 2.18
C VAL A 57 6.37 -5.14 2.77
N LEU A 58 5.75 -6.09 2.07
CA LEU A 58 4.58 -6.83 2.55
C LEU A 58 4.87 -8.32 2.42
N LYS A 59 4.52 -9.07 3.46
CA LYS A 59 4.77 -10.51 3.54
C LYS A 59 3.50 -11.23 3.98
N ASP A 60 2.93 -12.00 3.07
CA ASP A 60 1.81 -12.91 3.31
C ASP A 60 0.63 -12.26 4.07
N ILE A 61 0.16 -11.13 3.55
CA ILE A 61 -0.94 -10.37 4.15
C ILE A 61 -2.27 -10.93 3.67
N SER A 62 -3.13 -11.30 4.62
CA SER A 62 -4.49 -11.77 4.33
C SER A 62 -5.50 -11.11 5.26
N PHE A 63 -6.57 -10.57 4.71
CA PHE A 63 -7.69 -9.98 5.45
C PHE A 63 -8.90 -9.79 4.55
N GLU A 64 -10.06 -9.59 5.18
CA GLU A 64 -11.31 -9.29 4.51
C GLU A 64 -11.97 -8.07 5.16
N VAL A 65 -12.68 -7.29 4.35
CA VAL A 65 -13.49 -6.16 4.81
C VAL A 65 -14.91 -6.36 4.31
N HIS A 66 -15.87 -6.23 5.22
CA HIS A 66 -17.27 -6.44 4.95
C HIS A 66 -18.01 -5.13 4.67
N GLN A 67 -19.12 -5.22 4.01
CA GLN A 67 -19.96 -4.06 3.71
C GLN A 67 -20.38 -3.32 4.99
N GLY A 68 -20.17 -1.99 5.00
CA GLY A 68 -20.48 -1.12 6.14
C GLY A 68 -19.44 -1.14 7.24
N GLU A 69 -18.38 -1.95 7.11
CA GLU A 69 -17.30 -2.02 8.09
C GLU A 69 -16.35 -0.83 7.99
N PHE A 70 -15.91 -0.34 9.14
CA PHE A 70 -14.80 0.60 9.27
C PHE A 70 -13.53 -0.18 9.62
N PHE A 71 -12.63 -0.32 8.66
CA PHE A 71 -11.41 -1.10 8.79
C PHE A 71 -10.17 -0.21 8.89
N GLY A 72 -9.40 -0.34 9.98
CA GLY A 72 -8.21 0.45 10.25
C GLY A 72 -6.92 -0.32 10.03
N ILE A 73 -5.97 0.28 9.28
CA ILE A 73 -4.63 -0.27 9.08
C ILE A 73 -3.66 0.51 9.96
N VAL A 74 -3.09 -0.14 10.97
CA VAL A 74 -2.13 0.46 11.90
C VAL A 74 -0.77 -0.21 11.79
N GLY A 75 0.29 0.55 12.05
CA GLY A 75 1.65 0.04 12.00
C GLY A 75 2.68 1.16 12.03
N ARG A 76 3.95 0.80 12.19
CA ARG A 76 5.09 1.74 12.20
C ARG A 76 5.22 2.49 10.88
N ASN A 77 5.84 3.68 10.91
CA ASN A 77 6.19 4.40 9.68
C ASN A 77 7.19 3.57 8.86
N GLY A 78 6.95 3.49 7.54
CA GLY A 78 7.70 2.60 6.65
C GLY A 78 7.27 1.12 6.69
N GLY A 79 6.27 0.75 7.50
CA GLY A 79 5.77 -0.63 7.63
C GLY A 79 4.85 -1.12 6.50
N GLY A 80 4.85 -0.46 5.34
CA GLY A 80 4.10 -0.93 4.16
C GLY A 80 2.64 -0.49 4.05
N LYS A 81 2.11 0.33 5.00
CA LYS A 81 0.70 0.78 4.97
C LYS A 81 0.32 1.45 3.64
N SER A 82 1.11 2.43 3.20
CA SER A 82 0.88 3.13 1.92
C SER A 82 1.04 2.20 0.72
N THR A 83 1.94 1.22 0.81
CA THR A 83 2.12 0.19 -0.23
C THR A 83 0.88 -0.69 -0.33
N LEU A 84 0.31 -1.09 0.80
CA LEU A 84 -0.93 -1.87 0.83
C LEU A 84 -2.10 -1.09 0.24
N LEU A 85 -2.26 0.19 0.59
CA LEU A 85 -3.28 1.06 -0.02
C LEU A 85 -3.10 1.19 -1.53
N LYS A 86 -1.87 1.34 -2.02
CA LYS A 86 -1.56 1.41 -3.46
C LYS A 86 -1.84 0.08 -4.19
N LEU A 87 -1.68 -1.05 -3.52
CA LEU A 87 -2.08 -2.37 -4.04
C LEU A 87 -3.59 -2.52 -4.11
N ILE A 88 -4.33 -2.13 -3.06
CA ILE A 88 -5.80 -2.14 -3.03
C ILE A 88 -6.36 -1.25 -4.15
N SER A 89 -5.74 -0.09 -4.38
CA SER A 89 -6.11 0.87 -5.43
C SER A 89 -5.66 0.46 -6.83
N GLN A 90 -5.05 -0.72 -6.98
CA GLN A 90 -4.52 -1.24 -8.26
C GLN A 90 -3.45 -0.36 -8.92
N ILE A 91 -2.83 0.56 -8.16
CA ILE A 91 -1.67 1.34 -8.61
C ILE A 91 -0.43 0.43 -8.69
N TYR A 92 -0.31 -0.51 -7.73
CA TYR A 92 0.69 -1.56 -7.75
C TYR A 92 0.02 -2.93 -7.89
N TYR A 93 0.79 -3.89 -8.42
CA TYR A 93 0.39 -5.30 -8.46
C TYR A 93 1.18 -6.09 -7.42
N PRO A 94 0.56 -7.05 -6.73
CA PRO A 94 1.27 -7.94 -5.82
C PRO A 94 2.23 -8.85 -6.58
N GLU A 95 3.30 -9.31 -5.93
CA GLU A 95 4.19 -10.33 -6.50
C GLU A 95 3.65 -11.75 -6.28
N SER A 96 2.89 -11.94 -5.20
CA SER A 96 2.12 -13.15 -4.93
C SER A 96 0.84 -12.82 -4.21
N GLY A 97 -0.12 -13.73 -4.26
CA GLY A 97 -1.45 -13.53 -3.72
C GLY A 97 -2.37 -12.73 -4.65
N SER A 98 -3.53 -12.38 -4.15
CA SER A 98 -4.55 -11.65 -4.90
C SER A 98 -5.30 -10.64 -4.04
N ILE A 99 -5.80 -9.58 -4.68
CA ILE A 99 -6.70 -8.60 -4.06
C ILE A 99 -7.94 -8.51 -4.93
N THR A 100 -9.09 -8.71 -4.32
CA THR A 100 -10.40 -8.60 -4.99
C THR A 100 -11.19 -7.48 -4.32
N VAL A 101 -11.74 -6.58 -5.14
CA VAL A 101 -12.60 -5.48 -4.70
C VAL A 101 -13.94 -5.62 -5.40
N SER A 102 -15.02 -5.66 -4.64
CA SER A 102 -16.40 -5.70 -5.13
C SER A 102 -17.02 -4.31 -5.02
N GLY A 103 -17.43 -3.74 -6.16
CA GLY A 103 -18.02 -2.40 -6.23
C GLY A 103 -17.05 -1.30 -6.66
N LYS A 104 -17.44 -0.06 -6.39
CA LYS A 104 -16.65 1.13 -6.77
C LYS A 104 -15.66 1.49 -5.67
N LEU A 105 -14.37 1.49 -6.00
CA LEU A 105 -13.31 1.95 -5.12
C LEU A 105 -12.96 3.41 -5.44
N VAL A 106 -12.92 4.25 -4.42
CA VAL A 106 -12.46 5.65 -4.51
C VAL A 106 -11.27 5.83 -3.56
N PRO A 107 -10.03 5.77 -4.06
CA PRO A 107 -8.86 5.88 -3.22
C PRO A 107 -8.52 7.33 -2.91
N PHE A 108 -8.32 7.64 -1.62
CA PHE A 108 -7.72 8.89 -1.15
C PHE A 108 -6.37 8.55 -0.48
N ILE A 109 -5.33 8.38 -1.30
CA ILE A 109 -4.03 7.89 -0.80
C ILE A 109 -3.17 9.02 -0.24
N GLU A 110 -3.24 10.18 -0.86
CA GLU A 110 -2.49 11.38 -0.45
C GLU A 110 -3.38 12.62 -0.63
N LEU A 111 -3.47 13.46 0.41
CA LEU A 111 -4.12 14.76 0.31
C LEU A 111 -3.29 15.67 -0.62
N GLY A 112 -3.93 16.20 -1.67
CA GLY A 112 -3.29 17.13 -2.60
C GLY A 112 -2.64 16.52 -3.83
N VAL A 113 -2.71 15.20 -4.02
CA VAL A 113 -2.32 14.56 -5.28
C VAL A 113 -3.33 14.95 -6.36
N GLY A 114 -2.84 15.53 -7.45
CA GLY A 114 -3.67 16.04 -8.54
C GLY A 114 -3.92 17.55 -8.48
N PHE A 115 -3.53 18.23 -7.39
CA PHE A 115 -3.57 19.70 -7.37
C PHE A 115 -2.47 20.29 -8.27
N ASN A 116 -2.90 21.10 -9.24
CA ASN A 116 -1.97 21.89 -10.05
C ASN A 116 -1.64 23.20 -9.27
N PRO A 117 -0.37 23.44 -8.92
CA PRO A 117 0.03 24.65 -8.19
C PRO A 117 -0.20 25.96 -8.96
N GLU A 118 -0.39 25.89 -10.29
CA GLU A 118 -0.67 27.05 -11.15
C GLU A 118 -2.15 27.45 -11.14
N LEU A 119 -3.02 26.62 -10.59
CA LEU A 119 -4.45 26.83 -10.54
C LEU A 119 -4.91 27.25 -9.12
N THR A 120 -5.98 28.01 -9.08
CA THR A 120 -6.63 28.35 -7.79
C THR A 120 -7.25 27.12 -7.13
N GLY A 121 -7.50 27.19 -5.83
CA GLY A 121 -8.14 26.09 -5.10
C GLY A 121 -9.51 25.69 -5.68
N ARG A 122 -10.29 26.67 -6.19
CA ARG A 122 -11.59 26.42 -6.84
C ARG A 122 -11.41 25.63 -8.15
N GLU A 123 -10.47 26.04 -9.01
CA GLU A 123 -10.20 25.36 -10.27
C GLU A 123 -9.69 23.94 -10.05
N ASN A 124 -8.84 23.73 -9.04
CA ASN A 124 -8.39 22.40 -8.65
C ASN A 124 -9.55 21.48 -8.22
N VAL A 125 -10.55 22.01 -7.50
CA VAL A 125 -11.72 21.22 -7.07
C VAL A 125 -12.61 20.82 -8.25
N TYR A 126 -12.68 21.64 -9.31
CA TYR A 126 -13.48 21.33 -10.50
C TYR A 126 -12.78 20.35 -11.46
N LEU A 127 -11.46 20.21 -11.38
CA LEU A 127 -10.66 19.33 -12.26
C LEU A 127 -10.47 17.91 -11.70
N ASN A 128 -10.70 17.70 -10.39
CA ASN A 128 -10.67 16.43 -9.70
C ASN A 128 -12.08 15.92 -9.42
#